data_276a5e6fde3c70fcee84cb587e4d068a
#
_entry.id   276a5e6fde3c70fcee84cb587e4d068a
#
_cell.length_a   1.000
_cell.length_b   1.000
_cell.length_c   1.000
_cell.angle_alpha   90.00
_cell.angle_beta   90.00
_cell.angle_gamma   90.00
#
_symmetry.space_group_name_H-M   'P 1'
#
loop_
_entity.id
_entity.type
_entity.pdbx_description
1 polymer ?
#
loop_
_entity_poly.entity_id
_entity_poly.type
_entity_poly.pdbx_seq_one_letter_code
_entity_poly.pdbx_strand_id
1 'polypeptide(L)'
;MSAARYGAVVIGGGPAGEVAVSRLNAQGLRVALVERELVGGECAYWACIPSKVLLRPPEARGEAERAAGVATPAIDWPQVAAYRDYMIRGLDDAAQVKAYRDDGVDIFKGDARIDGPGHVAVDEHVLGTDRIIVATGSDARIPPIDGLVQAGYWTNREATTLTDIPQSVVILGGGPVGVELGQFMRRFGARVTIVDHGDRLISREDPVVGELIATALRDEGIELRLGCKAVSVQRRDGERVVALDDGEQVSGRELLVATGRAPRVHDIGLESIGITPDPAGLQVDERCRAAEGVWAIGDVTGVLAFTHVGMYQGRITAADIAGETVRADYTAIPRVVFTDPEIAAVGLTEHQAREQGIRVATSRVALAEAIARPWIYEQNPGGELGLICDRERQVLIGAWAVAPLAGEWIHYAALAIKTQTPLSVLRDTVAQFPTFTEAYLKAVELLDV
;
A
#
# COMPACT_ATOMS: atom_id res chain seq x y z
N MET A 1 -40.49 1.63 -13.52
CA MET A 1 -40.37 0.47 -12.61
C MET A 1 -40.06 1.01 -11.22
N SER A 2 -40.63 0.49 -10.14
CA SER A 2 -40.29 0.90 -8.77
C SER A 2 -38.85 0.49 -8.48
N ALA A 3 -37.99 1.46 -8.09
CA ALA A 3 -36.62 1.17 -7.70
C ALA A 3 -36.59 0.14 -6.56
N ALA A 4 -35.74 -0.87 -6.66
CA ALA A 4 -35.51 -1.80 -5.55
C ALA A 4 -34.87 -1.02 -4.40
N ARG A 5 -35.43 -1.10 -3.17
CA ARG A 5 -34.93 -0.35 -2.02
C ARG A 5 -33.98 -1.19 -1.17
N TYR A 6 -32.84 -0.61 -0.85
CA TYR A 6 -31.77 -1.21 -0.03
C TYR A 6 -31.56 -0.43 1.27
N GLY A 7 -31.09 -1.12 2.28
CA GLY A 7 -30.60 -0.50 3.52
C GLY A 7 -29.31 0.27 3.31
N ALA A 8 -28.47 -0.19 2.36
CA ALA A 8 -27.26 0.49 1.91
C ALA A 8 -26.88 0.02 0.49
N VAL A 9 -26.24 0.89 -0.29
CA VAL A 9 -25.62 0.57 -1.57
C VAL A 9 -24.12 0.91 -1.48
N VAL A 10 -23.26 -0.07 -1.75
CA VAL A 10 -21.80 0.08 -1.75
C VAL A 10 -21.31 0.06 -3.20
N ILE A 11 -20.59 1.10 -3.59
CA ILE A 11 -20.01 1.27 -4.93
C ILE A 11 -18.51 0.93 -4.87
N GLY A 12 -18.15 -0.24 -5.38
CA GLY A 12 -16.79 -0.78 -5.37
C GLY A 12 -16.62 -1.95 -4.40
N GLY A 13 -16.21 -3.10 -4.94
CA GLY A 13 -16.03 -4.37 -4.24
C GLY A 13 -14.59 -4.67 -3.84
N GLY A 14 -13.72 -3.65 -3.70
CA GLY A 14 -12.39 -3.81 -3.10
C GLY A 14 -12.44 -4.01 -1.58
N PRO A 15 -11.28 -4.20 -0.89
CA PRO A 15 -11.25 -4.55 0.53
C PRO A 15 -12.02 -3.62 1.47
N ALA A 16 -12.08 -2.32 1.15
CA ALA A 16 -12.85 -1.35 1.91
C ALA A 16 -14.37 -1.63 1.79
N GLY A 17 -14.82 -1.80 0.54
CA GLY A 17 -16.23 -2.13 0.24
C GLY A 17 -16.63 -3.49 0.80
N GLU A 18 -15.80 -4.51 0.67
CA GLU A 18 -16.05 -5.86 1.22
C GLU A 18 -16.29 -5.83 2.73
N VAL A 19 -15.45 -5.07 3.49
CA VAL A 19 -15.65 -4.91 4.95
C VAL A 19 -16.94 -4.16 5.26
N ALA A 20 -17.25 -3.09 4.53
CA ALA A 20 -18.50 -2.35 4.73
C ALA A 20 -19.72 -3.26 4.44
N VAL A 21 -19.73 -3.96 3.30
CA VAL A 21 -20.80 -4.90 2.92
C VAL A 21 -21.03 -5.97 3.99
N SER A 22 -19.94 -6.67 4.37
CA SER A 22 -20.03 -7.77 5.35
C SER A 22 -20.56 -7.30 6.70
N ARG A 23 -20.12 -6.13 7.17
CA ARG A 23 -20.57 -5.58 8.45
C ARG A 23 -22.01 -5.08 8.43
N LEU A 24 -22.40 -4.37 7.36
CA LEU A 24 -23.77 -3.87 7.21
C LEU A 24 -24.77 -5.03 7.06
N ASN A 25 -24.39 -6.07 6.30
CA ASN A 25 -25.19 -7.27 6.16
C ASN A 25 -25.36 -8.01 7.51
N ALA A 26 -24.27 -8.14 8.28
CA ALA A 26 -24.31 -8.74 9.63
C ALA A 26 -25.17 -7.93 10.62
N GLN A 27 -25.40 -6.64 10.39
CA GLN A 27 -26.32 -5.79 11.15
C GLN A 27 -27.78 -5.94 10.69
N GLY A 28 -28.07 -6.81 9.72
CA GLY A 28 -29.41 -7.08 9.19
C GLY A 28 -29.90 -6.10 8.13
N LEU A 29 -29.03 -5.25 7.58
CA LEU A 29 -29.40 -4.39 6.45
C LEU A 29 -29.39 -5.21 5.15
N ARG A 30 -30.37 -4.97 4.30
CA ARG A 30 -30.32 -5.44 2.92
C ARG A 30 -29.30 -4.60 2.15
N VAL A 31 -28.21 -5.20 1.70
CA VAL A 31 -27.08 -4.50 1.05
C VAL A 31 -27.01 -4.86 -0.43
N ALA A 32 -26.80 -3.85 -1.27
CA ALA A 32 -26.38 -4.03 -2.64
C ALA A 32 -24.89 -3.65 -2.78
N LEU A 33 -24.10 -4.50 -3.43
CA LEU A 33 -22.73 -4.21 -3.85
C LEU A 33 -22.71 -4.06 -5.37
N VAL A 34 -22.18 -2.93 -5.84
CA VAL A 34 -21.93 -2.69 -7.28
C VAL A 34 -20.44 -2.75 -7.54
N GLU A 35 -20.02 -3.65 -8.45
CA GLU A 35 -18.62 -3.82 -8.82
C GLU A 35 -18.47 -3.94 -10.34
N ARG A 36 -17.64 -3.10 -10.94
CA ARG A 36 -17.48 -3.05 -12.40
C ARG A 36 -16.52 -4.13 -12.94
N GLU A 37 -15.53 -4.53 -12.15
CA GLU A 37 -14.49 -5.50 -12.55
C GLU A 37 -14.63 -6.79 -11.72
N LEU A 38 -13.79 -6.98 -10.71
CA LEU A 38 -13.74 -8.20 -9.89
C LEU A 38 -13.99 -7.87 -8.41
N VAL A 39 -14.90 -8.61 -7.77
CA VAL A 39 -15.14 -8.53 -6.34
C VAL A 39 -13.90 -9.03 -5.59
N GLY A 40 -13.28 -8.17 -4.79
CA GLY A 40 -11.94 -8.31 -4.20
C GLY A 40 -11.03 -7.15 -4.63
N GLY A 41 -11.34 -6.51 -5.74
CA GLY A 41 -10.72 -5.28 -6.24
C GLY A 41 -9.23 -5.39 -6.55
N GLU A 42 -8.58 -4.25 -6.64
CA GLU A 42 -7.17 -4.11 -7.02
C GLU A 42 -6.22 -4.93 -6.13
N CYS A 43 -6.47 -4.92 -4.82
CA CYS A 43 -5.61 -5.60 -3.83
C CYS A 43 -5.53 -7.12 -4.06
N ALA A 44 -6.67 -7.77 -4.31
CA ALA A 44 -6.74 -9.22 -4.44
C ALA A 44 -6.15 -9.72 -5.76
N TYR A 45 -6.28 -8.96 -6.84
CA TYR A 45 -6.01 -9.46 -8.18
C TYR A 45 -4.77 -8.83 -8.85
N TRP A 46 -4.43 -7.57 -8.53
CA TRP A 46 -3.40 -6.83 -9.26
C TRP A 46 -2.39 -6.05 -8.39
N ALA A 47 -2.56 -6.06 -7.05
CA ALA A 47 -1.67 -5.32 -6.16
C ALA A 47 -1.12 -6.20 -5.03
N CYS A 48 -1.73 -6.16 -3.84
CA CYS A 48 -1.14 -6.71 -2.62
C CYS A 48 -0.89 -8.21 -2.71
N ILE A 49 -1.90 -9.00 -3.11
CA ILE A 49 -1.78 -10.46 -3.12
C ILE A 49 -0.76 -10.92 -4.15
N PRO A 50 -0.89 -10.59 -5.46
CA PRO A 50 0.06 -11.09 -6.44
C PRO A 50 1.48 -10.57 -6.20
N SER A 51 1.67 -9.31 -5.79
CA SER A 51 3.02 -8.79 -5.56
C SER A 51 3.73 -9.52 -4.41
N LYS A 52 3.04 -9.81 -3.29
CA LYS A 52 3.66 -10.52 -2.16
C LYS A 52 3.92 -11.99 -2.48
N VAL A 53 3.08 -12.61 -3.29
CA VAL A 53 3.37 -13.97 -3.83
C VAL A 53 4.63 -13.96 -4.70
N LEU A 54 4.83 -12.93 -5.53
CA LEU A 54 6.01 -12.81 -6.39
C LEU A 54 7.29 -12.46 -5.60
N LEU A 55 7.18 -11.70 -4.52
CA LEU A 55 8.31 -11.29 -3.68
C LEU A 55 8.82 -12.44 -2.78
N ARG A 56 7.93 -13.32 -2.29
CA ARG A 56 8.31 -14.35 -1.31
C ARG A 56 9.35 -15.37 -1.78
N PRO A 57 9.30 -15.95 -2.99
CA PRO A 57 10.33 -16.92 -3.41
C PRO A 57 11.75 -16.33 -3.48
N PRO A 58 11.99 -15.15 -4.08
CA PRO A 58 13.33 -14.55 -4.06
C PRO A 58 13.78 -14.10 -2.68
N GLU A 59 12.86 -13.68 -1.79
CA GLU A 59 13.16 -13.41 -0.40
C GLU A 59 13.63 -14.67 0.34
N ALA A 60 12.89 -15.78 0.24
CA ALA A 60 13.26 -17.07 0.84
C ALA A 60 14.61 -17.59 0.33
N ARG A 61 14.92 -17.35 -0.95
CA ARG A 61 16.23 -17.63 -1.51
C ARG A 61 17.31 -16.76 -0.85
N GLY A 62 17.08 -15.45 -0.72
CA GLY A 62 18.01 -14.53 -0.06
C GLY A 62 18.23 -14.87 1.41
N GLU A 63 17.17 -15.26 2.14
CA GLU A 63 17.28 -15.79 3.51
C GLU A 63 18.19 -17.03 3.56
N ALA A 64 18.00 -17.99 2.64
CA ALA A 64 18.83 -19.19 2.56
C ALA A 64 20.30 -18.87 2.22
N GLU A 65 20.55 -17.89 1.34
CA GLU A 65 21.91 -17.44 0.99
C GLU A 65 22.63 -16.81 2.18
N ARG A 66 21.89 -16.12 3.05
CA ARG A 66 22.45 -15.48 4.24
C ARG A 66 22.55 -16.41 5.46
N ALA A 67 21.79 -17.51 5.49
CA ALA A 67 21.79 -18.45 6.60
C ALA A 67 23.00 -19.41 6.55
N ALA A 68 23.74 -19.53 7.66
CA ALA A 68 24.89 -20.41 7.74
C ALA A 68 24.51 -21.88 7.51
N GLY A 69 25.21 -22.56 6.61
CA GLY A 69 25.05 -24.00 6.36
C GLY A 69 23.84 -24.39 5.53
N VAL A 70 23.15 -23.43 4.93
CA VAL A 70 22.02 -23.66 4.02
C VAL A 70 22.49 -23.53 2.57
N ALA A 71 22.11 -24.48 1.71
CA ALA A 71 22.35 -24.36 0.27
C ALA A 71 21.35 -23.40 -0.38
N THR A 72 21.83 -22.56 -1.28
CA THR A 72 20.96 -21.64 -2.03
C THR A 72 19.98 -22.40 -2.91
N PRO A 73 18.66 -22.28 -2.73
CA PRO A 73 17.69 -22.96 -3.56
C PRO A 73 17.58 -22.30 -4.94
N ALA A 74 17.26 -23.10 -5.97
CA ALA A 74 16.84 -22.55 -7.25
C ALA A 74 15.42 -22.03 -7.17
N ILE A 75 15.11 -20.98 -7.94
CA ILE A 75 13.75 -20.49 -8.12
C ILE A 75 13.25 -20.92 -9.50
N ASP A 76 12.04 -21.46 -9.55
CA ASP A 76 11.36 -21.90 -10.78
C ASP A 76 10.24 -20.92 -11.11
N TRP A 77 10.47 -20.05 -12.10
CA TRP A 77 9.50 -19.04 -12.51
C TRP A 77 8.12 -19.61 -12.89
N PRO A 78 8.03 -20.66 -13.73
CA PRO A 78 6.75 -21.30 -14.04
C PRO A 78 5.93 -21.70 -12.80
N GLN A 79 6.56 -22.25 -11.77
CA GLN A 79 5.86 -22.61 -10.53
C GLN A 79 5.42 -21.37 -9.73
N VAL A 80 6.25 -20.33 -9.68
CA VAL A 80 5.90 -19.06 -9.01
C VAL A 80 4.73 -18.40 -9.72
N ALA A 81 4.76 -18.31 -11.05
CA ALA A 81 3.67 -17.77 -11.85
C ALA A 81 2.37 -18.56 -11.67
N ALA A 82 2.44 -19.90 -11.71
CA ALA A 82 1.28 -20.76 -11.47
C ALA A 82 0.68 -20.56 -10.06
N TYR A 83 1.52 -20.42 -9.04
CA TYR A 83 1.04 -20.16 -7.68
C TYR A 83 0.44 -18.75 -7.55
N ARG A 84 1.03 -17.74 -8.20
CA ARG A 84 0.45 -16.40 -8.30
C ARG A 84 -0.94 -16.46 -8.95
N ASP A 85 -1.09 -17.18 -10.07
CA ASP A 85 -2.36 -17.32 -10.79
C ASP A 85 -3.42 -18.04 -9.93
N TYR A 86 -3.01 -19.05 -9.17
CA TYR A 86 -3.88 -19.71 -8.18
C TYR A 86 -4.34 -18.72 -7.12
N MET A 87 -3.44 -17.90 -6.55
CA MET A 87 -3.76 -16.94 -5.50
C MET A 87 -4.68 -15.81 -5.97
N ILE A 88 -4.54 -15.37 -7.23
CA ILE A 88 -5.45 -14.41 -7.86
C ILE A 88 -6.65 -15.08 -8.53
N ARG A 89 -6.87 -16.38 -8.28
CA ARG A 89 -8.02 -17.17 -8.79
C ARG A 89 -8.14 -17.14 -10.32
N GLY A 90 -7.04 -17.02 -11.06
CA GLY A 90 -7.07 -16.86 -12.51
C GLY A 90 -7.86 -15.65 -13.00
N LEU A 91 -7.97 -14.60 -12.19
CA LEU A 91 -8.80 -13.41 -12.44
C LEU A 91 -10.31 -13.74 -12.56
N ASP A 92 -10.79 -14.69 -11.79
CA ASP A 92 -12.20 -15.08 -11.70
C ASP A 92 -12.74 -14.82 -10.29
N ASP A 93 -13.81 -14.05 -10.17
CA ASP A 93 -14.48 -13.73 -8.92
C ASP A 93 -15.79 -14.51 -8.70
N ALA A 94 -16.13 -15.48 -9.55
CA ALA A 94 -17.41 -16.19 -9.49
C ALA A 94 -17.68 -16.83 -8.12
N ALA A 95 -16.65 -17.42 -7.49
CA ALA A 95 -16.78 -17.99 -6.15
C ALA A 95 -17.04 -16.92 -5.07
N GLN A 96 -16.40 -15.75 -5.20
CA GLN A 96 -16.59 -14.61 -4.28
C GLN A 96 -18.01 -14.05 -4.42
N VAL A 97 -18.43 -13.80 -5.65
CA VAL A 97 -19.80 -13.35 -5.97
C VAL A 97 -20.85 -14.33 -5.43
N LYS A 98 -20.62 -15.64 -5.63
CA LYS A 98 -21.50 -16.66 -5.09
C LYS A 98 -21.58 -16.61 -3.56
N ALA A 99 -20.45 -16.49 -2.87
CA ALA A 99 -20.42 -16.43 -1.41
C ALA A 99 -21.24 -15.24 -0.87
N TYR A 100 -21.06 -14.04 -1.43
CA TYR A 100 -21.85 -12.87 -1.04
C TYR A 100 -23.35 -13.05 -1.30
N ARG A 101 -23.71 -13.67 -2.43
CA ARG A 101 -25.13 -13.95 -2.73
C ARG A 101 -25.74 -14.98 -1.77
N ASP A 102 -24.98 -16.01 -1.42
CA ASP A 102 -25.39 -17.01 -0.43
C ASP A 102 -25.62 -16.36 0.96
N ASP A 103 -24.84 -15.31 1.29
CA ASP A 103 -24.98 -14.50 2.50
C ASP A 103 -26.10 -13.44 2.40
N GLY A 104 -26.84 -13.38 1.28
CA GLY A 104 -27.99 -12.48 1.10
C GLY A 104 -27.65 -11.08 0.61
N VAL A 105 -26.43 -10.85 0.10
CA VAL A 105 -26.01 -9.59 -0.53
C VAL A 105 -26.38 -9.61 -2.02
N ASP A 106 -27.04 -8.57 -2.51
CA ASP A 106 -27.33 -8.43 -3.93
C ASP A 106 -26.10 -7.86 -4.66
N ILE A 107 -25.52 -8.62 -5.60
CA ILE A 107 -24.34 -8.21 -6.39
C ILE A 107 -24.76 -7.78 -7.78
N PHE A 108 -24.39 -6.54 -8.14
CA PHE A 108 -24.55 -5.95 -9.45
C PHE A 108 -23.16 -5.76 -10.11
N LYS A 109 -22.97 -6.35 -11.27
CA LYS A 109 -21.75 -6.18 -12.07
C LYS A 109 -22.00 -5.07 -13.09
N GLY A 110 -21.19 -4.01 -13.09
CA GLY A 110 -21.31 -2.88 -14.01
C GLY A 110 -20.83 -1.57 -13.39
N ASP A 111 -20.81 -0.53 -14.19
CA ASP A 111 -20.43 0.81 -13.75
C ASP A 111 -21.59 1.46 -12.98
N ALA A 112 -21.32 1.84 -11.73
CA ALA A 112 -22.27 2.55 -10.90
C ALA A 112 -22.21 4.05 -11.15
N ARG A 113 -23.37 4.69 -11.17
CA ARG A 113 -23.52 6.15 -11.19
C ARG A 113 -24.54 6.60 -10.15
N ILE A 114 -24.18 7.57 -9.34
CA ILE A 114 -25.11 8.25 -8.44
C ILE A 114 -25.99 9.17 -9.32
N ASP A 115 -27.29 8.97 -9.27
CA ASP A 115 -28.27 9.69 -10.07
C ASP A 115 -29.24 10.48 -9.17
N GLY A 116 -28.68 11.41 -8.42
CA GLY A 116 -29.37 12.20 -7.42
C GLY A 116 -29.39 11.55 -6.03
N PRO A 117 -29.90 12.29 -5.03
CA PRO A 117 -29.94 11.82 -3.64
C PRO A 117 -30.73 10.51 -3.51
N GLY A 118 -30.10 9.49 -2.92
CA GLY A 118 -30.72 8.21 -2.64
C GLY A 118 -30.90 7.27 -3.84
N HIS A 119 -30.28 7.57 -4.99
CA HIS A 119 -30.37 6.73 -6.18
C HIS A 119 -28.99 6.40 -6.75
N VAL A 120 -28.79 5.11 -7.02
CA VAL A 120 -27.60 4.62 -7.74
C VAL A 120 -28.07 3.84 -8.95
N ALA A 121 -27.67 4.26 -10.13
CA ALA A 121 -27.92 3.57 -11.39
C ALA A 121 -26.75 2.61 -11.70
N VAL A 122 -27.06 1.43 -12.20
CA VAL A 122 -26.11 0.46 -12.78
C VAL A 122 -26.82 -0.25 -13.93
N ASP A 123 -26.33 -0.08 -15.15
CA ASP A 123 -27.01 -0.51 -16.38
C ASP A 123 -28.50 -0.08 -16.40
N GLU A 124 -29.42 -1.05 -16.57
CA GLU A 124 -30.87 -0.78 -16.55
C GLU A 124 -31.48 -0.72 -15.13
N HIS A 125 -30.70 -0.94 -14.10
CA HIS A 125 -31.18 -0.99 -12.71
C HIS A 125 -31.04 0.37 -12.03
N VAL A 126 -32.06 0.73 -11.24
CA VAL A 126 -32.01 1.87 -10.31
C VAL A 126 -32.17 1.35 -8.89
N LEU A 127 -31.15 1.54 -8.06
CA LEU A 127 -31.08 1.09 -6.67
C LEU A 127 -31.41 2.28 -5.75
N GLY A 128 -32.49 2.19 -5.00
CA GLY A 128 -32.90 3.20 -4.03
C GLY A 128 -32.32 2.95 -2.65
N THR A 129 -31.74 3.96 -1.99
CA THR A 129 -31.18 3.85 -0.64
C THR A 129 -31.07 5.21 0.03
N ASP A 130 -31.06 5.26 1.34
CA ASP A 130 -30.71 6.45 2.12
C ASP A 130 -29.20 6.43 2.51
N ARG A 131 -28.44 5.40 2.10
CA ARG A 131 -27.03 5.21 2.48
C ARG A 131 -26.22 4.74 1.28
N ILE A 132 -25.41 5.66 0.72
CA ILE A 132 -24.49 5.38 -0.37
C ILE A 132 -23.06 5.35 0.19
N ILE A 133 -22.34 4.26 -0.05
CA ILE A 133 -20.93 4.12 0.35
C ILE A 133 -20.08 4.07 -0.91
N VAL A 134 -19.25 5.11 -1.12
CA VAL A 134 -18.32 5.20 -2.24
C VAL A 134 -17.00 4.55 -1.85
N ALA A 135 -16.69 3.41 -2.47
CA ALA A 135 -15.49 2.60 -2.23
C ALA A 135 -14.74 2.31 -3.56
N THR A 136 -14.76 3.26 -4.49
CA THR A 136 -14.27 3.12 -5.87
C THR A 136 -12.76 2.96 -5.99
N GLY A 137 -11.99 3.22 -4.93
CA GLY A 137 -10.55 2.99 -4.90
C GLY A 137 -9.75 4.02 -5.70
N SER A 138 -8.66 3.58 -6.31
CA SER A 138 -7.73 4.43 -7.07
C SER A 138 -7.18 3.70 -8.30
N ASP A 139 -6.65 4.47 -9.26
CA ASP A 139 -5.91 3.99 -10.43
C ASP A 139 -4.41 4.32 -10.33
N ALA A 140 -3.59 3.66 -11.13
CA ALA A 140 -2.22 4.09 -11.35
C ALA A 140 -2.21 5.51 -11.94
N ARG A 141 -1.41 6.40 -11.36
CA ARG A 141 -1.23 7.75 -11.90
C ARG A 141 -0.30 7.72 -13.09
N ILE A 142 -0.79 8.06 -14.25
CA ILE A 142 0.00 8.11 -15.48
C ILE A 142 0.45 9.56 -15.71
N PRO A 143 1.77 9.84 -15.65
CA PRO A 143 2.29 11.18 -15.84
C PRO A 143 2.17 11.59 -17.32
N PRO A 144 1.98 12.89 -17.61
CA PRO A 144 1.87 13.40 -18.97
C PRO A 144 3.27 13.55 -19.62
N ILE A 145 3.93 12.41 -19.86
CA ILE A 145 5.24 12.34 -20.50
C ILE A 145 5.03 12.15 -22.00
N ASP A 146 5.75 12.96 -22.82
CA ASP A 146 5.62 12.90 -24.27
C ASP A 146 5.99 11.52 -24.83
N GLY A 147 5.14 10.97 -25.69
CA GLY A 147 5.32 9.66 -26.31
C GLY A 147 5.08 8.44 -25.40
N LEU A 148 4.78 8.62 -24.10
CA LEU A 148 4.60 7.50 -23.16
C LEU A 148 3.50 6.54 -23.60
N VAL A 149 2.32 7.05 -23.95
CA VAL A 149 1.17 6.22 -24.37
C VAL A 149 1.49 5.47 -25.67
N GLN A 150 2.09 6.13 -26.63
CA GLN A 150 2.46 5.55 -27.94
C GLN A 150 3.55 4.48 -27.81
N ALA A 151 4.49 4.64 -26.90
CA ALA A 151 5.55 3.66 -26.65
C ALA A 151 5.03 2.39 -25.93
N GLY A 152 3.90 2.50 -25.24
CA GLY A 152 3.32 1.46 -24.40
C GLY A 152 4.07 1.32 -23.07
N TYR A 153 3.34 1.11 -22.01
CA TYR A 153 3.85 0.96 -20.64
C TYR A 153 3.02 -0.07 -19.86
N TRP A 154 3.61 -0.54 -18.80
CA TRP A 154 2.96 -1.33 -17.76
C TRP A 154 2.55 -0.47 -16.57
N THR A 155 1.53 -0.90 -15.90
CA THR A 155 1.21 -0.53 -14.52
C THR A 155 1.51 -1.70 -13.58
N ASN A 156 1.10 -1.61 -12.32
CA ASN A 156 1.15 -2.75 -11.41
C ASN A 156 0.39 -3.95 -11.96
N ARG A 157 -0.68 -3.75 -12.76
CA ARG A 157 -1.52 -4.84 -13.29
C ARG A 157 -0.73 -5.76 -14.21
N GLU A 158 -0.07 -5.21 -15.22
CA GLU A 158 0.78 -5.98 -16.14
C GLU A 158 1.98 -6.56 -15.40
N ALA A 159 2.60 -5.78 -14.51
CA ALA A 159 3.79 -6.20 -13.79
C ALA A 159 3.55 -7.32 -12.76
N THR A 160 2.34 -7.49 -12.25
CA THR A 160 1.99 -8.58 -11.32
C THR A 160 1.39 -9.79 -12.01
N THR A 161 0.98 -9.68 -13.29
CA THR A 161 0.39 -10.77 -14.07
C THR A 161 1.30 -11.25 -15.21
N LEU A 162 2.62 -11.06 -15.07
CA LEU A 162 3.61 -11.48 -16.07
C LEU A 162 3.51 -12.97 -16.41
N THR A 163 3.63 -13.29 -17.71
CA THR A 163 3.87 -14.65 -18.18
C THR A 163 5.35 -15.01 -18.15
N ASP A 164 6.19 -14.03 -18.49
CA ASP A 164 7.64 -14.19 -18.56
C ASP A 164 8.36 -13.00 -17.93
N ILE A 165 9.52 -13.26 -17.34
CA ILE A 165 10.38 -12.21 -16.80
C ILE A 165 11.03 -11.43 -17.96
N PRO A 166 10.90 -10.11 -18.04
CA PRO A 166 11.51 -9.32 -19.10
C PRO A 166 13.03 -9.31 -18.97
N GLN A 167 13.75 -9.20 -20.10
CA GLN A 167 15.21 -9.05 -20.08
C GLN A 167 15.65 -7.75 -19.38
N SER A 168 14.85 -6.71 -19.53
CA SER A 168 15.12 -5.41 -18.89
C SER A 168 13.82 -4.61 -18.70
N VAL A 169 13.81 -3.79 -17.64
CA VAL A 169 12.71 -2.89 -17.33
C VAL A 169 13.25 -1.55 -16.83
N VAL A 170 12.68 -0.48 -17.35
CA VAL A 170 12.79 0.87 -16.77
C VAL A 170 11.55 1.10 -15.91
N ILE A 171 11.74 1.57 -14.69
CA ILE A 171 10.65 1.85 -13.74
C ILE A 171 10.63 3.35 -13.47
N LEU A 172 9.51 4.00 -13.73
CA LEU A 172 9.29 5.41 -13.37
C LEU A 172 8.61 5.46 -12.00
N GLY A 173 9.36 5.90 -10.99
CA GLY A 173 8.92 6.03 -9.61
C GLY A 173 9.65 5.12 -8.63
N GLY A 174 10.30 5.71 -7.63
CA GLY A 174 11.04 5.05 -6.54
C GLY A 174 10.22 4.89 -5.25
N GLY A 175 8.89 4.88 -5.38
CA GLY A 175 7.97 4.56 -4.29
C GLY A 175 7.79 3.05 -4.05
N PRO A 176 6.91 2.63 -3.11
CA PRO A 176 6.74 1.22 -2.74
C PRO A 176 6.56 0.26 -3.92
N VAL A 177 5.72 0.61 -4.88
CA VAL A 177 5.46 -0.23 -6.06
C VAL A 177 6.72 -0.40 -6.92
N GLY A 178 7.47 0.70 -7.14
CA GLY A 178 8.67 0.68 -7.98
C GLY A 178 9.80 -0.13 -7.34
N VAL A 179 10.04 0.02 -6.05
CA VAL A 179 11.13 -0.71 -5.38
C VAL A 179 10.80 -2.20 -5.18
N GLU A 180 9.57 -2.55 -4.80
CA GLU A 180 9.13 -3.94 -4.64
C GLU A 180 9.20 -4.68 -5.98
N LEU A 181 8.55 -4.16 -7.03
CA LEU A 181 8.53 -4.83 -8.33
C LEU A 181 9.89 -4.79 -9.03
N GLY A 182 10.68 -3.74 -8.79
CA GLY A 182 12.06 -3.65 -9.27
C GLY A 182 12.95 -4.73 -8.66
N GLN A 183 12.92 -4.90 -7.35
CA GLN A 183 13.68 -5.93 -6.65
C GLN A 183 13.22 -7.34 -7.07
N PHE A 184 11.92 -7.57 -7.16
CA PHE A 184 11.37 -8.82 -7.67
C PHE A 184 11.93 -9.17 -9.04
N MET A 185 11.79 -8.28 -10.04
CA MET A 185 12.25 -8.53 -11.40
C MET A 185 13.77 -8.71 -11.47
N ARG A 186 14.53 -7.92 -10.69
CA ARG A 186 16.00 -8.05 -10.60
C ARG A 186 16.41 -9.43 -10.10
N ARG A 187 15.79 -9.93 -9.05
CA ARG A 187 16.09 -11.22 -8.45
C ARG A 187 15.72 -12.42 -9.33
N PHE A 188 14.83 -12.20 -10.31
CA PHE A 188 14.55 -13.15 -11.40
C PHE A 188 15.42 -12.92 -12.65
N GLY A 189 16.43 -12.05 -12.59
CA GLY A 189 17.44 -11.89 -13.62
C GLY A 189 17.24 -10.73 -14.59
N ALA A 190 16.19 -9.92 -14.46
CA ALA A 190 16.01 -8.72 -15.28
C ALA A 190 17.11 -7.66 -14.99
N ARG A 191 17.50 -6.91 -16.00
CA ARG A 191 18.20 -5.64 -15.80
C ARG A 191 17.16 -4.58 -15.43
N VAL A 192 17.34 -3.93 -14.27
CA VAL A 192 16.39 -2.97 -13.74
C VAL A 192 17.04 -1.59 -13.58
N THR A 193 16.37 -0.56 -14.09
CA THR A 193 16.71 0.84 -13.86
C THR A 193 15.49 1.54 -13.24
N ILE A 194 15.63 2.13 -12.05
CA ILE A 194 14.59 2.95 -11.41
C ILE A 194 14.92 4.42 -11.62
N VAL A 195 13.97 5.16 -12.17
CA VAL A 195 14.05 6.62 -12.37
C VAL A 195 13.08 7.30 -11.43
N ASP A 196 13.54 8.22 -10.60
CA ASP A 196 12.70 9.04 -9.75
C ASP A 196 13.13 10.51 -9.77
N HIS A 197 12.13 11.41 -9.80
CA HIS A 197 12.37 12.85 -9.75
C HIS A 197 12.84 13.34 -8.38
N GLY A 198 12.54 12.57 -7.33
CA GLY A 198 13.04 12.81 -5.98
C GLY A 198 14.52 12.42 -5.84
N ASP A 199 15.19 13.04 -4.90
CA ASP A 199 16.60 12.78 -4.57
C ASP A 199 16.84 11.45 -3.85
N ARG A 200 15.79 10.78 -3.41
CA ARG A 200 15.84 9.50 -2.67
C ARG A 200 14.63 8.60 -2.96
N LEU A 201 14.82 7.32 -2.75
CA LEU A 201 13.73 6.33 -2.74
C LEU A 201 12.84 6.52 -1.51
N ILE A 202 11.58 6.04 -1.59
CA ILE A 202 10.63 6.05 -0.46
C ILE A 202 10.58 7.42 0.23
N SER A 203 10.51 8.48 -0.55
CA SER A 203 10.69 9.88 -0.12
C SER A 203 9.71 10.37 0.96
N ARG A 204 8.63 9.62 1.22
CA ARG A 204 7.64 9.94 2.28
C ARG A 204 8.07 9.49 3.67
N GLU A 205 9.07 8.63 3.77
CA GLU A 205 9.62 8.14 5.04
C GLU A 205 10.84 8.95 5.45
N ASP A 206 11.43 8.59 6.59
CA ASP A 206 12.66 9.22 7.07
C ASP A 206 13.78 9.09 6.02
N PRO A 207 14.61 10.13 5.81
CA PRO A 207 15.71 10.10 4.83
C PRO A 207 16.60 8.88 4.93
N VAL A 208 16.90 8.44 6.14
CA VAL A 208 17.74 7.25 6.41
C VAL A 208 17.14 5.99 5.78
N VAL A 209 15.83 5.84 5.80
CA VAL A 209 15.14 4.69 5.18
C VAL A 209 15.43 4.65 3.67
N GLY A 210 15.35 5.81 3.00
CA GLY A 210 15.66 5.94 1.58
C GLY A 210 17.11 5.59 1.24
N GLU A 211 18.06 5.99 2.10
CA GLU A 211 19.49 5.69 1.93
C GLU A 211 19.78 4.19 2.10
N LEU A 212 19.23 3.56 3.14
CA LEU A 212 19.43 2.14 3.42
C LEU A 212 18.90 1.27 2.28
N ILE A 213 17.67 1.53 1.81
CA ILE A 213 17.12 0.74 0.71
C ILE A 213 17.82 1.03 -0.61
N ALA A 214 18.26 2.26 -0.89
CA ALA A 214 19.01 2.57 -2.08
C ALA A 214 20.34 1.81 -2.12
N THR A 215 21.02 1.68 -0.98
CA THR A 215 22.25 0.88 -0.85
C THR A 215 21.96 -0.59 -1.16
N ALA A 216 20.96 -1.19 -0.51
CA ALA A 216 20.59 -2.59 -0.72
C ALA A 216 20.24 -2.89 -2.19
N LEU A 217 19.47 -2.03 -2.84
CA LEU A 217 19.10 -2.22 -4.26
C LEU A 217 20.28 -2.06 -5.22
N ARG A 218 21.21 -1.12 -4.94
CA ARG A 218 22.46 -0.99 -5.73
C ARG A 218 23.36 -2.21 -5.58
N ASP A 219 23.48 -2.76 -4.39
CA ASP A 219 24.28 -3.96 -4.13
C ASP A 219 23.71 -5.18 -4.88
N GLU A 220 22.40 -5.23 -5.11
CA GLU A 220 21.75 -6.20 -5.99
C GLU A 220 21.91 -5.89 -7.48
N GLY A 221 22.53 -4.77 -7.85
CA GLY A 221 22.77 -4.36 -9.24
C GLY A 221 21.56 -3.70 -9.90
N ILE A 222 20.67 -3.07 -9.14
CA ILE A 222 19.63 -2.17 -9.68
C ILE A 222 20.26 -0.79 -9.92
N GLU A 223 20.09 -0.28 -11.13
CA GLU A 223 20.50 1.08 -11.46
C GLU A 223 19.48 2.09 -10.94
N LEU A 224 19.96 3.09 -10.18
CA LEU A 224 19.12 4.17 -9.64
C LEU A 224 19.48 5.49 -10.29
N ARG A 225 18.51 6.13 -10.94
CA ARG A 225 18.54 7.48 -11.50
C ARG A 225 17.62 8.36 -10.67
N LEU A 226 18.17 8.96 -9.62
CA LEU A 226 17.43 9.80 -8.67
C LEU A 226 17.70 11.28 -8.96
N GLY A 227 16.73 12.14 -8.64
CA GLY A 227 16.78 13.57 -8.96
C GLY A 227 16.59 13.87 -10.45
N CYS A 228 16.15 12.92 -11.26
CA CYS A 228 15.98 13.04 -12.72
C CYS A 228 14.52 12.83 -13.10
N LYS A 229 14.04 13.63 -14.07
CA LYS A 229 12.67 13.49 -14.60
C LYS A 229 12.68 12.87 -15.98
N ALA A 230 11.83 11.89 -16.21
CA ALA A 230 11.53 11.42 -17.56
C ALA A 230 10.77 12.51 -18.32
N VAL A 231 11.28 12.94 -19.48
CA VAL A 231 10.70 14.01 -20.29
C VAL A 231 10.05 13.51 -21.57
N SER A 232 10.55 12.41 -22.13
CA SER A 232 9.91 11.76 -23.27
C SER A 232 10.23 10.28 -23.31
N VAL A 233 9.37 9.52 -23.99
CA VAL A 233 9.53 8.08 -24.22
C VAL A 233 9.37 7.79 -25.71
N GLN A 234 10.24 6.97 -26.25
CA GLN A 234 10.14 6.48 -27.62
C GLN A 234 10.32 4.97 -27.67
N ARG A 235 9.65 4.31 -28.61
CA ARG A 235 9.91 2.91 -28.92
C ARG A 235 10.92 2.82 -30.05
N ARG A 236 12.08 2.20 -29.77
CA ARG A 236 13.14 2.02 -30.76
C ARG A 236 13.70 0.60 -30.65
N ASP A 237 13.74 -0.14 -31.75
CA ASP A 237 14.28 -1.52 -31.82
C ASP A 237 13.67 -2.49 -30.77
N GLY A 238 12.41 -2.28 -30.45
CA GLY A 238 11.67 -3.09 -29.48
C GLY A 238 11.89 -2.70 -28.01
N GLU A 239 12.74 -1.72 -27.72
CA GLU A 239 12.94 -1.13 -26.40
C GLU A 239 12.16 0.18 -26.22
N ARG A 240 11.85 0.52 -24.96
CA ARG A 240 11.38 1.85 -24.57
C ARG A 240 12.60 2.64 -24.15
N VAL A 241 12.89 3.70 -24.89
CA VAL A 241 13.97 4.64 -24.60
C VAL A 241 13.38 5.86 -23.93
N VAL A 242 13.78 6.09 -22.70
CA VAL A 242 13.32 7.20 -21.85
C VAL A 242 14.41 8.27 -21.84
N ALA A 243 14.09 9.47 -22.30
CA ALA A 243 14.96 10.63 -22.16
C ALA A 243 14.72 11.31 -20.81
N LEU A 244 15.81 11.70 -20.16
CA LEU A 244 15.81 12.37 -18.86
C LEU A 244 16.10 13.87 -19.03
N ASP A 245 15.73 14.67 -18.03
CA ASP A 245 15.90 16.13 -18.04
C ASP A 245 17.38 16.58 -17.85
N ASP A 246 18.27 15.66 -17.46
CA ASP A 246 19.72 15.85 -17.41
C ASP A 246 20.42 15.60 -18.77
N GLY A 247 19.66 15.19 -19.79
CA GLY A 247 20.16 14.88 -21.14
C GLY A 247 20.57 13.42 -21.35
N GLU A 248 20.58 12.60 -20.30
CA GLU A 248 20.85 11.18 -20.39
C GLU A 248 19.64 10.40 -20.91
N GLN A 249 19.86 9.16 -21.32
CA GLN A 249 18.81 8.23 -21.74
C GLN A 249 18.99 6.88 -21.03
N VAL A 250 17.86 6.27 -20.67
CA VAL A 250 17.81 4.88 -20.19
C VAL A 250 16.89 4.07 -21.07
N SER A 251 17.15 2.78 -21.23
CA SER A 251 16.29 1.93 -22.05
C SER A 251 16.01 0.57 -21.42
N GLY A 252 14.85 0.02 -21.77
CA GLY A 252 14.42 -1.30 -21.36
C GLY A 252 13.39 -1.92 -22.30
N ARG A 253 13.34 -3.24 -22.31
CA ARG A 253 12.33 -3.96 -23.09
C ARG A 253 10.92 -3.57 -22.64
N GLU A 254 10.75 -3.36 -21.33
CA GLU A 254 9.50 -2.90 -20.75
C GLU A 254 9.69 -1.60 -19.97
N LEU A 255 8.59 -0.87 -19.80
CA LEU A 255 8.51 0.37 -19.04
C LEU A 255 7.37 0.25 -18.04
N LEU A 256 7.69 0.30 -16.75
CA LEU A 256 6.70 0.29 -15.67
C LEU A 256 6.47 1.70 -15.13
N VAL A 257 5.22 2.14 -15.10
CA VAL A 257 4.81 3.40 -14.48
C VAL A 257 4.35 3.14 -13.06
N ALA A 258 5.13 3.61 -12.08
CA ALA A 258 4.93 3.47 -10.64
C ALA A 258 4.95 4.84 -9.91
N THR A 259 4.47 5.90 -10.57
CA THR A 259 4.54 7.30 -10.12
C THR A 259 3.45 7.71 -9.13
N GLY A 260 2.73 6.75 -8.56
CA GLY A 260 1.70 6.94 -7.55
C GLY A 260 0.31 6.50 -7.99
N ARG A 261 -0.69 6.88 -7.20
CA ARG A 261 -2.08 6.51 -7.43
C ARG A 261 -2.96 7.75 -7.47
N ALA A 262 -4.08 7.67 -8.19
CA ALA A 262 -5.08 8.72 -8.32
C ALA A 262 -6.44 8.18 -7.85
N PRO A 263 -7.11 8.82 -6.88
CA PRO A 263 -8.47 8.47 -6.45
C PRO A 263 -9.47 8.44 -7.61
N ARG A 264 -10.35 7.43 -7.64
CA ARG A 264 -11.41 7.30 -8.64
C ARG A 264 -12.63 8.10 -8.22
N VAL A 265 -12.62 9.39 -8.52
CA VAL A 265 -13.68 10.35 -8.16
C VAL A 265 -14.51 10.83 -9.36
N HIS A 266 -14.10 10.50 -10.57
CA HIS A 266 -14.76 10.93 -11.79
C HIS A 266 -15.75 9.88 -12.31
N ASP A 267 -16.74 10.32 -13.11
CA ASP A 267 -17.72 9.50 -13.82
C ASP A 267 -18.68 8.67 -12.94
N ILE A 268 -18.68 8.89 -11.63
CA ILE A 268 -19.55 8.21 -10.65
C ILE A 268 -20.77 9.05 -10.22
N GLY A 269 -20.97 10.25 -10.81
CA GLY A 269 -22.15 11.08 -10.61
C GLY A 269 -22.20 11.87 -9.30
N LEU A 270 -21.05 12.18 -8.69
CA LEU A 270 -20.95 12.94 -7.42
C LEU A 270 -21.62 14.32 -7.52
N GLU A 271 -21.56 14.96 -8.69
CA GLU A 271 -22.14 16.27 -8.93
C GLU A 271 -23.66 16.27 -8.75
N SER A 272 -24.33 15.12 -9.00
CA SER A 272 -25.77 14.96 -8.83
C SER A 272 -26.25 15.09 -7.39
N ILE A 273 -25.32 14.95 -6.44
CA ILE A 273 -25.55 15.08 -4.98
C ILE A 273 -24.77 16.27 -4.39
N GLY A 274 -24.30 17.20 -5.24
CA GLY A 274 -23.63 18.43 -4.82
C GLY A 274 -22.17 18.26 -4.36
N ILE A 275 -21.54 17.12 -4.62
CA ILE A 275 -20.11 16.88 -4.34
C ILE A 275 -19.32 17.19 -5.61
N THR A 276 -18.36 18.11 -5.51
CA THR A 276 -17.41 18.37 -6.61
C THR A 276 -16.27 17.37 -6.53
N PRO A 277 -16.00 16.60 -7.61
CA PRO A 277 -14.84 15.70 -7.65
C PRO A 277 -13.52 16.46 -7.45
N ASP A 278 -12.70 16.00 -6.52
CA ASP A 278 -11.34 16.51 -6.28
C ASP A 278 -10.32 15.41 -6.63
N PRO A 279 -9.33 15.69 -7.50
CA PRO A 279 -8.28 14.73 -7.81
C PRO A 279 -7.47 14.24 -6.60
N ALA A 280 -7.48 14.97 -5.48
CA ALA A 280 -6.86 14.56 -4.23
C ALA A 280 -7.70 13.52 -3.47
N GLY A 281 -8.98 13.34 -3.82
CA GLY A 281 -9.91 12.40 -3.21
C GLY A 281 -11.13 13.06 -2.61
N LEU A 282 -12.11 12.25 -2.22
CA LEU A 282 -13.32 12.71 -1.55
C LEU A 282 -13.02 13.10 -0.11
N GLN A 283 -13.26 14.38 0.22
CA GLN A 283 -13.14 14.85 1.59
C GLN A 283 -14.18 14.18 2.48
N VAL A 284 -13.75 13.66 3.62
CA VAL A 284 -14.61 13.00 4.60
C VAL A 284 -14.34 13.53 6.00
N ASP A 285 -15.36 13.48 6.83
CA ASP A 285 -15.20 13.72 8.26
C ASP A 285 -14.59 12.49 9.00
N GLU A 286 -14.44 12.60 10.31
CA GLU A 286 -13.92 11.54 11.17
C GLU A 286 -14.80 10.28 11.27
N ARG A 287 -16.00 10.30 10.67
CA ARG A 287 -16.91 9.17 10.53
C ARG A 287 -16.97 8.63 9.11
N CYS A 288 -16.05 9.08 8.26
CA CYS A 288 -16.00 8.80 6.84
C CYS A 288 -17.22 9.32 6.04
N ARG A 289 -17.94 10.34 6.54
CA ARG A 289 -19.05 10.95 5.82
C ARG A 289 -18.53 12.01 4.85
N ALA A 290 -18.97 11.92 3.59
CA ALA A 290 -18.68 12.90 2.54
C ALA A 290 -19.83 13.93 2.39
N ALA A 291 -21.08 13.48 2.63
CA ALA A 291 -22.29 14.30 2.64
C ALA A 291 -23.40 13.61 3.44
N GLU A 292 -24.57 14.23 3.56
CA GLU A 292 -25.72 13.59 4.18
C GLU A 292 -26.11 12.31 3.41
N GLY A 293 -26.17 11.18 4.10
CA GLY A 293 -26.45 9.86 3.51
C GLY A 293 -25.36 9.29 2.60
N VAL A 294 -24.17 9.93 2.56
CA VAL A 294 -23.06 9.49 1.70
C VAL A 294 -21.77 9.35 2.52
N TRP A 295 -21.16 8.18 2.46
CA TRP A 295 -19.83 7.89 3.01
C TRP A 295 -18.84 7.61 1.90
N ALA A 296 -17.56 7.86 2.13
CA ALA A 296 -16.47 7.44 1.24
C ALA A 296 -15.38 6.73 2.04
N ILE A 297 -14.87 5.62 1.50
CA ILE A 297 -13.90 4.73 2.17
C ILE A 297 -12.84 4.19 1.20
N GLY A 298 -11.66 3.93 1.72
CA GLY A 298 -10.51 3.46 0.94
C GLY A 298 -9.81 4.58 0.18
N ASP A 299 -9.10 4.19 -0.87
CA ASP A 299 -8.22 5.10 -1.63
C ASP A 299 -8.95 6.30 -2.22
N VAL A 300 -10.25 6.18 -2.49
CA VAL A 300 -11.07 7.28 -3.02
C VAL A 300 -11.08 8.50 -2.09
N THR A 301 -10.82 8.32 -0.80
CA THR A 301 -10.76 9.42 0.18
C THR A 301 -9.46 10.23 0.11
N GLY A 302 -8.41 9.70 -0.52
CA GLY A 302 -7.10 10.34 -0.56
C GLY A 302 -6.37 10.40 0.79
N VAL A 303 -6.94 9.86 1.89
CA VAL A 303 -6.33 9.92 3.22
C VAL A 303 -5.01 9.15 3.26
N LEU A 304 -5.05 7.84 3.00
CA LEU A 304 -3.88 6.97 2.86
C LEU A 304 -4.28 5.75 2.02
N ALA A 305 -3.58 5.53 0.91
CA ALA A 305 -3.87 4.45 -0.04
C ALA A 305 -3.30 3.10 0.45
N PHE A 306 -3.83 2.59 1.56
CA PHE A 306 -3.49 1.28 2.12
C PHE A 306 -4.74 0.44 2.33
N THR A 307 -4.66 -0.84 2.00
CA THR A 307 -5.75 -1.80 2.18
C THR A 307 -6.29 -1.79 3.61
N HIS A 308 -5.43 -1.83 4.62
CA HIS A 308 -5.82 -1.85 6.02
C HIS A 308 -6.48 -0.53 6.48
N VAL A 309 -6.16 0.61 5.87
CA VAL A 309 -6.86 1.88 6.10
C VAL A 309 -8.26 1.83 5.52
N GLY A 310 -8.42 1.34 4.28
CA GLY A 310 -9.75 1.16 3.69
C GLY A 310 -10.62 0.20 4.49
N MET A 311 -10.07 -0.92 4.94
CA MET A 311 -10.78 -1.87 5.83
C MET A 311 -11.15 -1.23 7.18
N TYR A 312 -10.29 -0.39 7.74
CA TYR A 312 -10.58 0.38 8.96
C TYR A 312 -11.72 1.36 8.73
N GLN A 313 -11.70 2.14 7.65
CA GLN A 313 -12.77 3.06 7.28
C GLN A 313 -14.10 2.33 7.04
N GLY A 314 -14.07 1.12 6.44
CA GLY A 314 -15.25 0.28 6.29
C GLY A 314 -15.89 -0.11 7.63
N ARG A 315 -15.06 -0.40 8.66
CA ARG A 315 -15.55 -0.65 10.03
C ARG A 315 -16.17 0.59 10.67
N ILE A 316 -15.51 1.75 10.53
CA ILE A 316 -16.00 3.04 11.05
C ILE A 316 -17.34 3.40 10.42
N THR A 317 -17.45 3.29 9.10
CA THR A 317 -18.69 3.57 8.35
C THR A 317 -19.84 2.66 8.79
N ALA A 318 -19.60 1.36 8.92
CA ALA A 318 -20.64 0.43 9.36
C ALA A 318 -21.11 0.71 10.80
N ALA A 319 -20.19 1.05 11.70
CA ALA A 319 -20.51 1.43 13.08
C ALA A 319 -21.27 2.77 13.15
N ASP A 320 -20.88 3.78 12.35
CA ASP A 320 -21.61 5.04 12.27
C ASP A 320 -23.03 4.86 11.73
N ILE A 321 -23.21 4.04 10.71
CA ILE A 321 -24.54 3.68 10.17
C ILE A 321 -25.42 2.95 11.20
N ALA A 322 -24.81 2.15 12.08
CA ALA A 322 -25.50 1.50 13.22
C ALA A 322 -25.85 2.47 14.36
N GLY A 323 -25.41 3.73 14.28
CA GLY A 323 -25.65 4.75 15.32
C GLY A 323 -24.64 4.74 16.46
N GLU A 324 -23.51 4.04 16.32
CA GLU A 324 -22.43 4.05 17.28
C GLU A 324 -21.63 5.37 17.25
N THR A 325 -21.13 5.78 18.40
CA THR A 325 -20.23 6.95 18.47
C THR A 325 -18.80 6.50 18.19
N VAL A 326 -18.39 6.59 16.92
CA VAL A 326 -17.06 6.20 16.45
C VAL A 326 -16.39 7.35 15.71
N ARG A 327 -15.05 7.36 15.73
CA ARG A 327 -14.21 8.33 15.02
C ARG A 327 -12.98 7.62 14.45
N ALA A 328 -12.64 7.93 13.21
CA ALA A 328 -11.40 7.46 12.61
C ALA A 328 -10.21 8.20 13.23
N ASP A 329 -9.20 7.44 13.61
CA ASP A 329 -7.95 7.95 14.15
C ASP A 329 -6.78 7.34 13.37
N TYR A 330 -6.09 8.18 12.60
CA TYR A 330 -5.01 7.82 11.70
C TYR A 330 -3.60 8.06 12.28
N THR A 331 -3.46 8.33 13.57
CA THR A 331 -2.17 8.68 14.20
C THR A 331 -1.14 7.56 14.16
N ALA A 332 -1.58 6.29 14.15
CA ALA A 332 -0.70 5.12 14.23
C ALA A 332 -0.97 4.12 13.10
N ILE A 333 -0.99 4.60 11.86
CA ILE A 333 -1.14 3.72 10.68
C ILE A 333 0.24 3.15 10.31
N PRO A 334 0.44 1.82 10.40
CA PRO A 334 1.67 1.21 9.94
C PRO A 334 1.76 1.23 8.41
N ARG A 335 2.96 1.44 7.90
CA ARG A 335 3.30 1.43 6.49
C ARG A 335 4.42 0.43 6.28
N VAL A 336 4.25 -0.50 5.35
CA VAL A 336 5.23 -1.56 5.09
C VAL A 336 5.54 -1.60 3.60
N VAL A 337 6.82 -1.72 3.26
CA VAL A 337 7.31 -2.02 1.91
C VAL A 337 8.04 -3.36 1.98
N PHE A 338 7.57 -4.30 1.20
CA PHE A 338 8.00 -5.71 1.25
C PHE A 338 9.24 -5.97 0.39
N THR A 339 10.23 -5.08 0.49
CA THR A 339 11.57 -5.32 -0.03
C THR A 339 12.34 -6.26 0.92
N ASP A 340 13.50 -6.71 0.52
CA ASP A 340 14.46 -7.41 1.38
C ASP A 340 15.78 -6.61 1.41
N PRO A 341 16.09 -5.93 2.55
CA PRO A 341 15.35 -5.93 3.81
C PRO A 341 13.98 -5.21 3.73
N GLU A 342 13.02 -5.63 4.56
CA GLU A 342 11.73 -4.96 4.67
C GLU A 342 11.89 -3.55 5.26
N ILE A 343 11.03 -2.64 4.79
CA ILE A 343 10.85 -1.31 5.38
C ILE A 343 9.53 -1.29 6.11
N ALA A 344 9.52 -0.84 7.35
CA ALA A 344 8.30 -0.57 8.09
C ALA A 344 8.39 0.77 8.82
N ALA A 345 7.29 1.50 8.85
CA ALA A 345 7.21 2.77 9.57
C ALA A 345 5.80 2.99 10.13
N VAL A 346 5.70 3.81 11.18
CA VAL A 346 4.43 4.19 11.79
C VAL A 346 4.53 5.57 12.43
N GLY A 347 3.44 6.32 12.42
CA GLY A 347 3.39 7.66 12.98
C GLY A 347 4.12 8.70 12.12
N LEU A 348 4.65 9.74 12.76
CA LEU A 348 5.30 10.88 12.13
C LEU A 348 6.79 10.59 11.83
N THR A 349 7.30 11.16 10.75
CA THR A 349 8.74 11.32 10.56
C THR A 349 9.26 12.45 11.47
N GLU A 350 10.57 12.50 11.69
CA GLU A 350 11.18 13.61 12.46
C GLU A 350 10.85 14.96 11.83
N HIS A 351 10.91 15.05 10.50
CA HIS A 351 10.59 16.26 9.76
C HIS A 351 9.14 16.72 9.99
N GLN A 352 8.17 15.82 9.81
CA GLN A 352 6.75 16.12 10.03
C GLN A 352 6.45 16.55 11.47
N ALA A 353 7.10 15.93 12.46
CA ALA A 353 6.93 16.30 13.86
C ALA A 353 7.46 17.71 14.13
N ARG A 354 8.62 18.07 13.58
CA ARG A 354 9.21 19.42 13.69
C ARG A 354 8.36 20.48 12.99
N GLU A 355 7.81 20.18 11.81
CA GLU A 355 6.88 21.08 11.10
C GLU A 355 5.61 21.37 11.91
N GLN A 356 5.15 20.39 12.71
CA GLN A 356 4.02 20.56 13.65
C GLN A 356 4.42 21.28 14.95
N GLY A 357 5.67 21.73 15.09
CA GLY A 357 6.16 22.42 16.27
C GLY A 357 6.42 21.51 17.47
N ILE A 358 6.47 20.21 17.29
CA ILE A 358 6.74 19.25 18.38
C ILE A 358 8.25 19.24 18.68
N ARG A 359 8.61 19.35 19.95
CA ARG A 359 10.00 19.16 20.38
C ARG A 359 10.32 17.67 20.44
N VAL A 360 11.11 17.21 19.47
CA VAL A 360 11.42 15.78 19.33
C VAL A 360 12.72 15.41 20.04
N ALA A 361 12.76 14.17 20.53
CA ALA A 361 13.98 13.39 20.77
C ALA A 361 13.95 12.21 19.80
N THR A 362 15.10 11.86 19.25
CA THR A 362 15.22 10.73 18.33
C THR A 362 16.30 9.77 18.81
N SER A 363 16.13 8.50 18.50
CA SER A 363 17.18 7.50 18.66
C SER A 363 17.27 6.64 17.42
N ARG A 364 18.46 6.09 17.17
CA ARG A 364 18.74 5.17 16.08
C ARG A 364 19.62 4.04 16.58
N VAL A 365 19.27 2.82 16.20
CA VAL A 365 19.95 1.60 16.65
C VAL A 365 20.32 0.77 15.44
N ALA A 366 21.62 0.52 15.26
CA ALA A 366 22.10 -0.52 14.36
C ALA A 366 21.83 -1.88 15.01
N LEU A 367 20.98 -2.70 14.42
CA LEU A 367 20.46 -3.93 15.06
C LEU A 367 21.57 -4.92 15.39
N ALA A 368 22.55 -5.08 14.49
CA ALA A 368 23.68 -5.99 14.66
C ALA A 368 24.60 -5.60 15.83
N GLU A 369 24.61 -4.32 16.23
CA GLU A 369 25.42 -3.82 17.36
C GLU A 369 24.67 -3.90 18.68
N ALA A 370 23.34 -3.81 18.65
CA ALA A 370 22.53 -3.63 19.84
C ALA A 370 21.94 -4.92 20.39
N ILE A 371 21.63 -5.91 19.54
CA ILE A 371 20.92 -7.14 19.92
C ILE A 371 21.52 -8.37 19.24
N ALA A 372 21.26 -9.55 19.81
CA ALA A 372 21.83 -10.82 19.33
C ALA A 372 21.06 -11.40 18.12
N ARG A 373 19.77 -11.08 17.97
CA ARG A 373 18.89 -11.71 16.98
C ARG A 373 19.40 -11.63 15.55
N PRO A 374 19.92 -10.50 15.03
CA PRO A 374 20.45 -10.41 13.67
C PRO A 374 21.53 -11.44 13.36
N TRP A 375 22.49 -11.63 14.26
CA TRP A 375 23.58 -12.59 14.12
C TRP A 375 23.13 -14.06 14.16
N ILE A 376 22.00 -14.33 14.80
CA ILE A 376 21.38 -15.67 14.80
C ILE A 376 20.59 -15.89 13.50
N TYR A 377 20.05 -14.82 12.93
CA TYR A 377 19.18 -14.88 11.76
C TYR A 377 19.96 -15.03 10.45
N GLU A 378 21.05 -14.27 10.29
CA GLU A 378 21.84 -14.27 9.06
C GLU A 378 23.33 -13.93 9.29
N GLN A 379 24.16 -14.27 8.31
CA GLN A 379 25.56 -13.87 8.29
C GLN A 379 25.68 -12.42 7.81
N ASN A 380 26.63 -11.66 8.39
CA ASN A 380 26.83 -10.24 8.09
C ASN A 380 25.54 -9.41 8.17
N PRO A 381 24.85 -9.48 9.30
CA PRO A 381 23.54 -8.84 9.43
C PRO A 381 23.64 -7.32 9.36
N GLY A 382 22.63 -6.74 8.74
CA GLY A 382 22.39 -5.30 8.72
C GLY A 382 21.12 -4.93 9.47
N GLY A 383 20.58 -3.77 9.09
CA GLY A 383 19.29 -3.29 9.54
C GLY A 383 19.37 -2.30 10.70
N GLU A 384 18.34 -1.47 10.76
CA GLU A 384 18.26 -0.38 11.71
C GLU A 384 16.83 -0.13 12.18
N LEU A 385 16.71 0.40 13.39
CA LEU A 385 15.49 0.91 13.99
C LEU A 385 15.67 2.37 14.40
N GLY A 386 14.74 3.24 14.04
CA GLY A 386 14.67 4.62 14.52
C GLY A 386 13.38 4.89 15.29
N LEU A 387 13.47 5.67 16.35
CA LEU A 387 12.32 6.14 17.13
C LEU A 387 12.28 7.67 17.14
N ILE A 388 11.06 8.20 17.08
CA ILE A 388 10.75 9.62 17.22
C ILE A 388 9.81 9.77 18.43
N CYS A 389 10.21 10.61 19.40
CA CYS A 389 9.52 10.83 20.64
C CYS A 389 9.14 12.30 20.79
N ASP A 390 7.94 12.57 21.31
CA ASP A 390 7.57 13.87 21.85
C ASP A 390 8.25 14.04 23.21
N ARG A 391 9.20 14.96 23.29
CA ARG A 391 10.03 15.20 24.47
C ARG A 391 9.23 15.71 25.66
N GLU A 392 8.17 16.48 25.42
CA GLU A 392 7.33 17.05 26.48
C GLU A 392 6.35 16.02 27.05
N ARG A 393 5.72 15.24 26.15
CA ARG A 393 4.72 14.23 26.53
C ARG A 393 5.33 12.91 26.95
N GLN A 394 6.62 12.69 26.66
CA GLN A 394 7.34 11.44 26.98
C GLN A 394 6.65 10.21 26.37
N VAL A 395 6.22 10.33 25.10
CA VAL A 395 5.57 9.26 24.32
C VAL A 395 6.18 9.13 22.93
N LEU A 396 6.14 7.93 22.37
CA LEU A 396 6.51 7.73 20.95
C LEU A 396 5.44 8.38 20.05
N ILE A 397 5.89 9.04 18.99
CA ILE A 397 5.05 9.64 17.96
C ILE A 397 5.41 9.14 16.57
N GLY A 398 6.53 8.45 16.42
CA GLY A 398 6.97 7.83 15.19
C GLY A 398 8.00 6.74 15.43
N ALA A 399 8.06 5.80 14.50
CA ALA A 399 9.09 4.77 14.44
C ALA A 399 9.27 4.30 12.99
N TRP A 400 10.48 3.89 12.65
CA TRP A 400 10.78 3.23 11.39
C TRP A 400 11.80 2.11 11.57
N ALA A 401 11.78 1.12 10.71
CA ALA A 401 12.76 0.05 10.67
C ALA A 401 13.06 -0.34 9.22
N VAL A 402 14.33 -0.70 8.96
CA VAL A 402 14.77 -1.37 7.74
C VAL A 402 15.48 -2.63 8.18
N ALA A 403 14.82 -3.78 8.09
CA ALA A 403 15.32 -5.02 8.68
C ALA A 403 14.50 -6.23 8.23
N PRO A 404 14.98 -7.46 8.42
CA PRO A 404 14.16 -8.65 8.23
C PRO A 404 12.88 -8.61 9.09
N LEU A 405 11.74 -8.97 8.48
CA LEU A 405 10.44 -9.06 9.16
C LEU A 405 9.97 -7.76 9.83
N ALA A 406 10.45 -6.60 9.37
CA ALA A 406 10.13 -5.31 9.98
C ALA A 406 8.61 -5.06 10.02
N GLY A 407 7.88 -5.51 9.00
CA GLY A 407 6.42 -5.43 8.93
C GLY A 407 5.70 -6.14 10.07
N GLU A 408 6.27 -7.24 10.57
CA GLU A 408 5.66 -8.01 11.66
C GLU A 408 5.84 -7.34 13.02
N TRP A 409 7.02 -6.82 13.32
CA TRP A 409 7.34 -6.28 14.63
C TRP A 409 7.17 -4.77 14.78
N ILE A 410 6.95 -3.99 13.70
CA ILE A 410 6.60 -2.57 13.79
C ILE A 410 5.29 -2.32 14.55
N HIS A 411 4.45 -3.36 14.64
CA HIS A 411 3.16 -3.27 15.33
C HIS A 411 3.28 -2.95 16.81
N TYR A 412 4.41 -3.28 17.45
CA TYR A 412 4.74 -2.85 18.81
C TYR A 412 4.72 -1.30 18.93
N ALA A 413 5.42 -0.61 18.04
CA ALA A 413 5.42 0.85 18.00
C ALA A 413 4.03 1.42 17.62
N ALA A 414 3.32 0.76 16.71
CA ALA A 414 1.96 1.17 16.34
C ALA A 414 1.01 1.18 17.55
N LEU A 415 1.06 0.14 18.38
CA LEU A 415 0.28 0.08 19.60
C LEU A 415 0.72 1.14 20.62
N ALA A 416 2.02 1.29 20.85
CA ALA A 416 2.57 2.27 21.78
C ALA A 416 2.18 3.71 21.41
N ILE A 417 2.24 4.07 20.12
CA ILE A 417 1.82 5.37 19.60
C ILE A 417 0.30 5.55 19.76
N LYS A 418 -0.49 4.55 19.36
CA LYS A 418 -1.95 4.59 19.43
C LYS A 418 -2.47 4.80 20.84
N THR A 419 -1.86 4.15 21.81
CA THR A 419 -2.24 4.24 23.23
C THR A 419 -1.51 5.35 23.98
N GLN A 420 -0.62 6.08 23.30
CA GLN A 420 0.24 7.10 23.93
C GLN A 420 0.96 6.55 25.16
N THR A 421 1.53 5.35 25.02
CA THR A 421 2.18 4.66 26.13
C THR A 421 3.39 5.46 26.61
N PRO A 422 3.47 5.81 27.92
CA PRO A 422 4.61 6.53 28.47
C PRO A 422 5.93 5.78 28.27
N LEU A 423 7.02 6.49 27.97
CA LEU A 423 8.35 5.89 27.81
C LEU A 423 8.80 5.09 29.06
N SER A 424 8.37 5.51 30.26
CA SER A 424 8.63 4.77 31.49
C SER A 424 8.04 3.35 31.47
N VAL A 425 6.86 3.17 30.88
CA VAL A 425 6.22 1.85 30.70
C VAL A 425 6.99 1.03 29.65
N LEU A 426 7.41 1.65 28.53
CA LEU A 426 8.20 0.95 27.51
C LEU A 426 9.56 0.52 28.04
N ARG A 427 10.21 1.31 28.90
CA ARG A 427 11.47 0.96 29.58
C ARG A 427 11.32 -0.17 30.60
N ASP A 428 10.16 -0.27 31.26
CA ASP A 428 9.86 -1.31 32.26
C ASP A 428 9.31 -2.61 31.62
N THR A 429 8.99 -2.57 30.32
CA THR A 429 8.46 -3.74 29.61
C THR A 429 9.56 -4.75 29.33
N VAL A 430 9.34 -6.00 29.77
CA VAL A 430 10.28 -7.10 29.52
C VAL A 430 10.28 -7.44 28.02
N ALA A 431 11.41 -7.23 27.37
CA ALA A 431 11.64 -7.67 25.99
C ALA A 431 12.04 -9.14 25.96
N GLN A 432 11.41 -9.92 25.07
CA GLN A 432 11.77 -11.32 24.88
C GLN A 432 13.13 -11.46 24.18
N PHE A 433 13.96 -12.36 24.66
CA PHE A 433 15.30 -12.62 24.13
C PHE A 433 15.41 -14.02 23.49
N PRO A 434 16.09 -14.18 22.35
CA PRO A 434 16.56 -13.14 21.43
C PRO A 434 15.54 -12.88 20.32
N THR A 435 15.10 -11.64 20.15
CA THR A 435 14.14 -11.24 19.08
C THR A 435 14.48 -9.88 18.51
N PHE A 436 13.95 -9.55 17.30
CA PHE A 436 14.07 -8.20 16.75
C PHE A 436 13.35 -7.15 17.60
N THR A 437 12.26 -7.52 18.27
CA THR A 437 11.48 -6.61 19.13
C THR A 437 12.29 -6.08 20.32
N GLU A 438 13.33 -6.80 20.77
CA GLU A 438 14.27 -6.34 21.82
C GLU A 438 14.91 -4.98 21.47
N ALA A 439 15.08 -4.68 20.17
CA ALA A 439 15.64 -3.42 19.72
C ALA A 439 14.86 -2.19 20.19
N TYR A 440 13.54 -2.32 20.42
CA TYR A 440 12.74 -1.20 20.94
C TYR A 440 13.20 -0.77 22.33
N LEU A 441 13.48 -1.70 23.23
CA LEU A 441 14.00 -1.37 24.55
C LEU A 441 15.32 -0.61 24.43
N LYS A 442 16.25 -1.11 23.61
CA LYS A 442 17.54 -0.43 23.35
C LYS A 442 17.37 0.97 22.77
N ALA A 443 16.47 1.12 21.80
CA ALA A 443 16.19 2.42 21.20
C ALA A 443 15.53 3.40 22.20
N VAL A 444 14.62 2.93 23.06
CA VAL A 444 13.98 3.75 24.10
C VAL A 444 14.99 4.18 25.19
N GLU A 445 15.94 3.31 25.56
CA GLU A 445 17.02 3.63 26.49
C GLU A 445 17.95 4.74 25.98
N LEU A 446 18.14 4.85 24.66
CA LEU A 446 18.98 5.85 24.01
C LEU A 446 18.28 7.22 23.81
N LEU A 447 16.98 7.33 24.04
CA LEU A 447 16.27 8.60 23.93
C LEU A 447 16.73 9.58 25.05
N ASP A 448 17.29 10.69 24.64
CA ASP A 448 17.64 11.82 25.54
C ASP A 448 16.39 12.67 25.82
N VAL A 449 15.62 12.34 26.85
CA VAL A 449 14.33 12.93 27.22
C VAL A 449 14.26 13.20 28.72
#